data_794439a7860ccac666cf0c68bcaf82d2
#
_entry.id   794439a7860ccac666cf0c68bcaf82d2
#
_cell.length_a   1.000
_cell.length_b   1.000
_cell.length_c   1.000
_cell.angle_alpha   90.00
_cell.angle_beta   90.00
_cell.angle_gamma   90.00
#
_symmetry.space_group_name_H-M   'P 1'
#
loop_
_entity.id
_entity.type
_entity.pdbx_description
1 polymer ?
#
loop_
_entity_poly.entity_id
_entity_poly.type
_entity_poly.pdbx_seq_one_letter_code
_entity_poly.pdbx_strand_id
1 'polypeptide(L)'
;MAGNVLDAAATVEVATELDSPPGHDSHRAGAREIVAVLLLVIPFVVVALTAIMWVEWLPADLPRQWNADGVSGTSPLWLMLVGPLLLTLLAAIGAAFALPAAAAPNRVCIFLAAGFVGGAAAGAWLLCAGLALAPGSADATQADVGGWPLLMVLFWGYGALPAFLAYGSGPDRYEAHAF
;
A
#
# COMPACT_ATOMS: atom_id res chain seq x y z
N MET A 1 -12.76 -69.65 -15.19
CA MET A 1 -12.87 -68.64 -14.09
C MET A 1 -11.54 -67.90 -13.96
N ALA A 2 -11.21 -67.01 -14.91
CA ALA A 2 -9.93 -66.26 -14.91
C ALA A 2 -10.09 -64.77 -15.31
N GLY A 3 -11.27 -64.18 -15.08
CA GLY A 3 -11.57 -62.86 -15.55
C GLY A 3 -11.56 -61.71 -14.54
N ASN A 4 -11.38 -61.97 -13.22
CA ASN A 4 -11.65 -60.96 -12.17
C ASN A 4 -10.40 -60.36 -11.48
N VAL A 5 -9.18 -60.78 -11.83
CA VAL A 5 -7.98 -60.30 -11.12
C VAL A 5 -7.38 -59.06 -11.76
N LEU A 6 -7.56 -58.88 -13.05
CA LEU A 6 -7.03 -57.70 -13.77
C LEU A 6 -7.84 -56.43 -13.55
N ASP A 7 -9.17 -56.54 -13.35
CA ASP A 7 -10.00 -55.35 -13.07
C ASP A 7 -9.80 -54.80 -11.65
N ALA A 8 -9.39 -55.63 -10.67
CA ALA A 8 -9.11 -55.15 -9.33
C ALA A 8 -7.81 -54.33 -9.22
N ALA A 9 -6.82 -54.67 -10.05
CA ALA A 9 -5.54 -53.95 -10.08
C ALA A 9 -5.68 -52.54 -10.70
N ALA A 10 -6.48 -52.44 -11.77
CA ALA A 10 -6.74 -51.15 -12.42
C ALA A 10 -7.56 -50.15 -11.55
N THR A 11 -8.49 -50.69 -10.73
CA THR A 11 -9.29 -49.87 -9.80
C THR A 11 -8.47 -49.34 -8.61
N VAL A 12 -7.46 -50.04 -8.17
CA VAL A 12 -6.59 -49.62 -7.06
C VAL A 12 -5.63 -48.50 -7.54
N GLU A 13 -5.13 -48.58 -8.76
CA GLU A 13 -4.20 -47.57 -9.32
C GLU A 13 -4.88 -46.24 -9.52
N VAL A 14 -6.13 -46.21 -10.00
CA VAL A 14 -6.93 -44.99 -10.17
C VAL A 14 -7.31 -44.35 -8.83
N ALA A 15 -7.54 -45.17 -7.75
CA ALA A 15 -7.87 -44.67 -6.42
C ALA A 15 -6.67 -44.00 -5.73
N THR A 16 -5.43 -44.40 -6.04
CA THR A 16 -4.23 -43.83 -5.45
C THR A 16 -3.82 -42.47 -6.04
N GLU A 17 -4.25 -42.22 -7.25
CA GLU A 17 -3.97 -40.92 -7.94
C GLU A 17 -4.90 -39.79 -7.47
N LEU A 18 -6.06 -40.14 -6.92
CA LEU A 18 -7.08 -39.17 -6.45
C LEU A 18 -6.81 -38.62 -5.03
N ASP A 19 -5.87 -39.20 -4.29
CA ASP A 19 -5.62 -38.85 -2.89
C ASP A 19 -4.29 -38.08 -2.68
N SER A 20 -3.72 -37.54 -3.78
CA SER A 20 -2.65 -36.55 -3.66
C SER A 20 -3.29 -35.24 -3.19
N PRO A 21 -2.99 -34.76 -1.95
CA PRO A 21 -3.51 -33.45 -1.54
C PRO A 21 -3.10 -32.43 -2.60
N PRO A 22 -4.00 -31.53 -2.99
CA PRO A 22 -3.69 -30.48 -3.96
C PRO A 22 -2.42 -29.81 -3.45
N GLY A 23 -1.34 -29.93 -4.23
CA GLY A 23 -0.04 -29.41 -3.84
C GLY A 23 -0.26 -27.95 -3.42
N HIS A 24 0.11 -27.61 -2.19
CA HIS A 24 0.25 -26.23 -1.78
C HIS A 24 1.35 -25.64 -2.64
N ASP A 25 1.00 -25.28 -3.87
CA ASP A 25 1.85 -24.46 -4.71
C ASP A 25 2.06 -23.17 -3.95
N SER A 26 3.13 -23.12 -3.18
CA SER A 26 3.55 -21.93 -2.47
C SER A 26 3.76 -20.85 -3.54
N HIS A 27 2.78 -19.97 -3.67
CA HIS A 27 2.79 -18.89 -4.65
C HIS A 27 4.05 -18.05 -4.41
N ARG A 28 5.04 -18.23 -5.26
CA ARG A 28 6.22 -17.35 -5.25
C ARG A 28 5.82 -16.00 -5.79
N ALA A 29 6.00 -14.97 -4.97
CA ALA A 29 5.73 -13.60 -5.37
C ALA A 29 6.42 -13.29 -6.69
N GLY A 30 5.66 -12.91 -7.69
CA GLY A 30 6.18 -12.52 -9.00
C GLY A 30 6.93 -11.18 -8.93
N ALA A 31 7.78 -10.89 -9.91
CA ALA A 31 8.52 -9.62 -9.97
C ALA A 31 7.60 -8.39 -9.85
N ARG A 32 6.39 -8.43 -10.42
CA ARG A 32 5.41 -7.34 -10.35
C ARG A 32 4.91 -7.09 -8.93
N GLU A 33 4.68 -8.15 -8.16
CA GLU A 33 4.25 -8.05 -6.76
C GLU A 33 5.36 -7.46 -5.89
N ILE A 34 6.61 -7.86 -6.13
CA ILE A 34 7.77 -7.27 -5.46
C ILE A 34 7.84 -5.76 -5.75
N VAL A 35 7.69 -5.37 -7.02
CA VAL A 35 7.67 -3.94 -7.40
C VAL A 35 6.49 -3.22 -6.73
N ALA A 36 5.31 -3.83 -6.67
CA ALA A 36 4.15 -3.25 -5.99
C ALA A 36 4.41 -3.01 -4.49
N VAL A 37 5.07 -3.96 -3.80
CA VAL A 37 5.49 -3.78 -2.39
C VAL A 37 6.52 -2.67 -2.27
N LEU A 38 7.52 -2.62 -3.15
CA LEU A 38 8.52 -1.56 -3.14
C LEU A 38 7.90 -0.17 -3.33
N LEU A 39 6.89 -0.05 -4.19
CA LEU A 39 6.13 1.20 -4.32
C LEU A 39 5.48 1.61 -3.00
N LEU A 40 4.95 0.68 -2.21
CA LEU A 40 4.34 1.00 -0.90
C LEU A 40 5.34 1.53 0.13
N VAL A 41 6.64 1.30 -0.07
CA VAL A 41 7.70 1.86 0.78
C VAL A 41 7.99 3.34 0.43
N ILE A 42 7.68 3.78 -0.79
CA ILE A 42 7.99 5.15 -1.23
C ILE A 42 7.37 6.22 -0.32
N PRO A 43 6.07 6.17 0.07
CA PRO A 43 5.49 7.15 1.00
C PRO A 43 6.27 7.26 2.32
N PHE A 44 6.72 6.14 2.89
CA PHE A 44 7.55 6.12 4.09
C PHE A 44 8.89 6.84 3.86
N VAL A 45 9.57 6.51 2.76
CA VAL A 45 10.86 7.13 2.41
C VAL A 45 10.69 8.63 2.19
N VAL A 46 9.63 9.07 1.54
CA VAL A 46 9.32 10.49 1.31
C VAL A 46 9.13 11.22 2.64
N VAL A 47 8.32 10.68 3.55
CA VAL A 47 8.12 11.28 4.88
C VAL A 47 9.44 11.34 5.66
N ALA A 48 10.20 10.25 5.70
CA ALA A 48 11.46 10.18 6.43
C ALA A 48 12.51 11.17 5.88
N LEU A 49 12.69 11.20 4.56
CA LEU A 49 13.67 12.11 3.94
C LEU A 49 13.30 13.58 4.11
N THR A 50 12.02 13.92 3.88
CA THR A 50 11.58 15.31 4.06
C THR A 50 11.63 15.73 5.52
N ALA A 51 11.34 14.82 6.47
CA ALA A 51 11.52 15.10 7.89
C ALA A 51 12.97 15.42 8.24
N ILE A 52 13.92 14.60 7.78
CA ILE A 52 15.36 14.84 8.02
C ILE A 52 15.80 16.16 7.41
N MET A 53 15.35 16.48 6.20
CA MET A 53 15.75 17.69 5.49
C MET A 53 15.14 18.97 6.08
N TRP A 54 13.94 18.88 6.66
CA TRP A 54 13.15 20.05 7.04
C TRP A 54 13.07 20.28 8.54
N VAL A 55 13.45 19.30 9.38
CA VAL A 55 13.28 19.36 10.84
C VAL A 55 13.88 20.62 11.48
N GLU A 56 15.01 21.11 10.96
CA GLU A 56 15.68 22.31 11.46
C GLU A 56 14.95 23.63 11.09
N TRP A 57 14.11 23.57 10.06
CA TRP A 57 13.39 24.73 9.52
C TRP A 57 11.92 24.76 9.95
N LEU A 58 11.42 23.63 10.47
CA LEU A 58 10.02 23.51 10.86
C LEU A 58 9.80 24.10 12.27
N PRO A 59 8.65 24.78 12.49
CA PRO A 59 8.27 25.23 13.83
C PRO A 59 7.96 24.04 14.74
N ALA A 60 8.00 24.27 16.06
CA ALA A 60 7.68 23.24 17.06
C ALA A 60 6.25 22.71 16.94
N ASP A 61 5.33 23.54 16.47
CA ASP A 61 3.92 23.21 16.25
C ASP A 61 3.57 23.44 14.77
N LEU A 62 3.00 22.41 14.12
CA LEU A 62 2.55 22.48 12.74
C LEU A 62 1.05 22.77 12.66
N PRO A 63 0.60 23.53 11.64
CA PRO A 63 -0.81 23.76 11.39
C PRO A 63 -1.50 22.46 11.03
N ARG A 64 -2.66 22.22 11.65
CA ARG A 64 -3.48 21.00 11.43
C ARG A 64 -4.87 21.31 10.88
N GLN A 65 -5.42 22.43 11.26
CA GLN A 65 -6.76 22.84 10.86
C GLN A 65 -6.76 24.28 10.38
N TRP A 66 -7.57 24.54 9.36
CA TRP A 66 -7.76 25.85 8.77
C TRP A 66 -9.26 26.18 8.73
N ASN A 67 -9.57 27.44 8.90
CA ASN A 67 -10.89 28.02 8.68
C ASN A 67 -10.78 29.26 7.76
N ALA A 68 -11.86 30.01 7.59
CA ALA A 68 -11.86 31.19 6.75
C ALA A 68 -10.89 32.30 7.23
N ASP A 69 -10.52 32.30 8.51
CA ASP A 69 -9.65 33.29 9.13
C ASP A 69 -8.18 32.82 9.21
N GLY A 70 -7.88 31.62 8.70
CA GLY A 70 -6.53 31.04 8.69
C GLY A 70 -6.41 29.77 9.52
N VAL A 71 -5.24 29.54 10.15
CA VAL A 71 -4.97 28.36 10.97
C VAL A 71 -5.82 28.40 12.25
N SER A 72 -6.68 27.42 12.42
CA SER A 72 -7.56 27.28 13.60
C SER A 72 -7.08 26.25 14.61
N GLY A 73 -6.09 25.43 14.26
CA GLY A 73 -5.52 24.45 15.18
C GLY A 73 -4.13 24.00 14.76
N THR A 74 -3.27 23.79 15.76
CA THR A 74 -1.90 23.27 15.60
C THR A 74 -1.72 21.96 16.31
N SER A 75 -0.66 21.25 16.00
CA SER A 75 -0.22 20.03 16.71
C SER A 75 1.30 20.00 16.79
N PRO A 76 1.87 19.44 17.87
CA PRO A 76 3.30 19.32 18.02
C PRO A 76 3.94 18.59 16.81
N LEU A 77 5.09 19.08 16.38
CA LEU A 77 5.86 18.53 15.24
C LEU A 77 6.06 17.02 15.35
N TRP A 78 6.44 16.53 16.54
CA TRP A 78 6.70 15.12 16.76
C TRP A 78 5.45 14.24 16.51
N LEU A 79 4.26 14.73 16.88
CA LEU A 79 3.01 14.00 16.66
C LEU A 79 2.64 13.96 15.18
N MET A 80 2.82 15.09 14.49
CA MET A 80 2.58 15.22 13.06
C MET A 80 3.57 14.43 12.21
N LEU A 81 4.75 14.09 12.75
CA LEU A 81 5.75 13.27 12.09
C LEU A 81 5.58 11.78 12.39
N VAL A 82 5.44 11.42 13.67
CA VAL A 82 5.39 10.01 14.10
C VAL A 82 4.15 9.31 13.54
N GLY A 83 3.01 9.99 13.50
CA GLY A 83 1.77 9.45 12.94
C GLY A 83 1.92 8.97 11.49
N PRO A 84 2.29 9.85 10.54
CA PRO A 84 2.55 9.47 9.15
C PRO A 84 3.64 8.43 8.98
N LEU A 85 4.75 8.51 9.72
CA LEU A 85 5.82 7.49 9.66
C LEU A 85 5.30 6.10 10.04
N LEU A 86 4.56 6.00 11.14
CA LEU A 86 3.98 4.72 11.56
C LEU A 86 2.94 4.20 10.57
N LEU A 87 2.03 5.06 10.09
CA LEU A 87 0.98 4.65 9.16
C LEU A 87 1.57 4.16 7.82
N THR A 88 2.55 4.89 7.27
CA THR A 88 3.19 4.49 6.01
C THR A 88 3.98 3.19 6.16
N LEU A 89 4.71 3.03 7.27
CA LEU A 89 5.46 1.82 7.57
C LEU A 89 4.54 0.61 7.77
N LEU A 90 3.50 0.76 8.59
CA LEU A 90 2.54 -0.32 8.86
C LEU A 90 1.76 -0.71 7.60
N ALA A 91 1.41 0.24 6.74
CA ALA A 91 0.76 -0.04 5.46
C ALA A 91 1.67 -0.90 4.55
N ALA A 92 2.96 -0.55 4.44
CA ALA A 92 3.91 -1.30 3.64
C ALA A 92 4.18 -2.71 4.20
N ILE A 93 4.40 -2.81 5.51
CA ILE A 93 4.63 -4.09 6.21
C ILE A 93 3.38 -4.97 6.12
N GLY A 94 2.20 -4.43 6.42
CA GLY A 94 0.94 -5.17 6.38
C GLY A 94 0.66 -5.75 5.00
N ALA A 95 0.90 -4.99 3.92
CA ALA A 95 0.76 -5.48 2.56
C ALA A 95 1.79 -6.58 2.24
N ALA A 96 3.04 -6.43 2.66
CA ALA A 96 4.09 -7.43 2.45
C ALA A 96 3.76 -8.77 3.14
N PHE A 97 3.24 -8.73 4.37
CA PHE A 97 2.83 -9.95 5.10
C PHE A 97 1.54 -10.58 4.56
N ALA A 98 0.61 -9.79 4.05
CA ALA A 98 -0.63 -10.30 3.50
C ALA A 98 -0.45 -10.97 2.12
N LEU A 99 0.62 -10.66 1.42
CA LEU A 99 0.86 -11.09 0.03
C LEU A 99 0.87 -12.62 -0.15
N PRO A 100 1.55 -13.43 0.70
CA PRO A 100 1.61 -14.87 0.54
C PRO A 100 0.26 -15.58 0.79
N ALA A 101 -0.59 -15.00 1.63
CA ALA A 101 -1.82 -15.63 2.11
C ALA A 101 -3.08 -15.20 1.33
N ALA A 102 -3.02 -14.10 0.57
CA ALA A 102 -4.21 -13.54 -0.04
C ALA A 102 -4.51 -14.17 -1.41
N ALA A 103 -5.78 -14.50 -1.65
CA ALA A 103 -6.29 -14.81 -2.98
C ALA A 103 -6.15 -13.58 -3.92
N ALA A 104 -6.05 -13.81 -5.23
CA ALA A 104 -5.80 -12.76 -6.22
C ALA A 104 -6.68 -11.49 -6.09
N PRO A 105 -8.03 -11.57 -5.95
CA PRO A 105 -8.86 -10.39 -5.79
C PRO A 105 -8.57 -9.63 -4.49
N ASN A 106 -8.28 -10.33 -3.40
CA ASN A 106 -7.97 -9.71 -2.11
C ASN A 106 -6.64 -8.96 -2.14
N ARG A 107 -5.65 -9.43 -2.93
CA ARG A 107 -4.36 -8.72 -3.09
C ARG A 107 -4.55 -7.32 -3.64
N VAL A 108 -5.35 -7.17 -4.70
CA VAL A 108 -5.62 -5.85 -5.29
C VAL A 108 -6.22 -4.90 -4.25
N CYS A 109 -7.19 -5.38 -3.46
CA CYS A 109 -7.79 -4.59 -2.38
C CYS A 109 -6.77 -4.22 -1.30
N ILE A 110 -5.87 -5.14 -0.92
CA ILE A 110 -4.82 -4.90 0.08
C ILE A 110 -3.86 -3.82 -0.43
N PHE A 111 -3.36 -3.93 -1.66
CA PHE A 111 -2.45 -2.95 -2.23
C PHE A 111 -3.11 -1.58 -2.41
N LEU A 112 -4.39 -1.57 -2.83
CA LEU A 112 -5.17 -0.33 -2.96
C LEU A 112 -5.32 0.35 -1.58
N ALA A 113 -5.75 -0.40 -0.57
CA ALA A 113 -5.95 0.12 0.78
C ALA A 113 -4.63 0.59 1.42
N ALA A 114 -3.57 -0.23 1.33
CA ALA A 114 -2.26 0.13 1.87
C ALA A 114 -1.67 1.37 1.18
N GLY A 115 -1.77 1.44 -0.14
CA GLY A 115 -1.31 2.60 -0.91
C GLY A 115 -2.14 3.86 -0.64
N PHE A 116 -3.47 3.73 -0.46
CA PHE A 116 -4.32 4.83 -0.05
C PHE A 116 -3.92 5.36 1.34
N VAL A 117 -3.77 4.49 2.32
CA VAL A 117 -3.37 4.87 3.69
C VAL A 117 -1.98 5.49 3.70
N GLY A 118 -1.00 4.86 3.05
CA GLY A 118 0.36 5.36 2.95
C GLY A 118 0.44 6.71 2.21
N GLY A 119 -0.24 6.81 1.08
CA GLY A 119 -0.33 8.05 0.29
C GLY A 119 -0.99 9.18 1.08
N ALA A 120 -2.15 8.93 1.69
CA ALA A 120 -2.86 9.93 2.49
C ALA A 120 -2.01 10.43 3.66
N ALA A 121 -1.33 9.53 4.37
CA ALA A 121 -0.46 9.89 5.49
C ALA A 121 0.74 10.75 5.04
N ALA A 122 1.41 10.36 3.95
CA ALA A 122 2.51 11.14 3.39
C ALA A 122 2.03 12.49 2.86
N GLY A 123 0.88 12.52 2.18
CA GLY A 123 0.27 13.76 1.70
C GLY A 123 -0.07 14.73 2.82
N ALA A 124 -0.66 14.23 3.92
CA ALA A 124 -0.97 15.04 5.10
C ALA A 124 0.31 15.66 5.72
N TRP A 125 1.38 14.86 5.86
CA TRP A 125 2.67 15.36 6.31
C TRP A 125 3.22 16.45 5.39
N LEU A 126 3.31 16.18 4.08
CA LEU A 126 3.86 17.12 3.10
C LEU A 126 3.04 18.41 3.03
N LEU A 127 1.70 18.31 3.14
CA LEU A 127 0.83 19.48 3.19
C LEU A 127 1.14 20.35 4.41
N CYS A 128 1.08 19.76 5.62
CA CYS A 128 1.28 20.51 6.86
C CYS A 128 2.69 21.09 6.96
N ALA A 129 3.71 20.28 6.67
CA ALA A 129 5.10 20.72 6.72
C ALA A 129 5.44 21.73 5.59
N GLY A 130 4.95 21.47 4.38
CA GLY A 130 5.16 22.35 3.23
C GLY A 130 4.52 23.72 3.41
N LEU A 131 3.30 23.79 3.95
CA LEU A 131 2.66 25.07 4.28
C LEU A 131 3.41 25.83 5.38
N ALA A 132 3.96 25.13 6.38
CA ALA A 132 4.74 25.75 7.43
C ALA A 132 6.08 26.34 6.93
N LEU A 133 6.62 25.81 5.82
CA LEU A 133 7.85 26.29 5.18
C LEU A 133 7.59 27.35 4.09
N ALA A 134 6.35 27.60 3.72
CA ALA A 134 6.03 28.53 2.64
C ALA A 134 6.48 29.96 3.02
N PRO A 135 7.05 30.75 2.06
CA PRO A 135 7.42 32.14 2.30
C PRO A 135 6.21 32.96 2.76
N GLY A 136 6.34 33.69 3.86
CA GLY A 136 5.25 34.46 4.45
C GLY A 136 4.47 33.73 5.54
N SER A 137 4.78 32.45 5.81
CA SER A 137 4.16 31.65 6.88
C SER A 137 4.60 32.05 8.30
N ALA A 138 5.43 33.08 8.46
CA ALA A 138 5.72 33.66 9.77
C ALA A 138 4.44 34.07 10.54
N ASP A 139 3.37 34.36 9.80
CA ASP A 139 1.98 34.33 10.27
C ASP A 139 1.29 33.14 9.63
N ALA A 140 1.37 31.97 10.24
CA ALA A 140 0.69 30.74 9.77
C ALA A 140 -0.84 30.94 9.56
N THR A 141 -1.37 32.06 10.00
CA THR A 141 -2.74 32.52 9.83
C THR A 141 -3.09 32.96 8.38
N GLN A 142 -2.08 33.23 7.54
CA GLN A 142 -2.29 33.72 6.16
C GLN A 142 -1.79 32.76 5.08
N ALA A 143 -1.43 31.51 5.45
CA ALA A 143 -1.02 30.52 4.47
C ALA A 143 -2.19 30.28 3.48
N ASP A 144 -2.07 30.84 2.28
CA ASP A 144 -2.97 30.54 1.18
C ASP A 144 -2.82 29.06 0.84
N VAL A 145 -3.85 28.28 1.17
CA VAL A 145 -3.88 26.84 0.94
C VAL A 145 -3.81 26.52 -0.58
N GLY A 146 -4.17 27.48 -1.43
CA GLY A 146 -3.99 27.41 -2.88
C GLY A 146 -4.37 26.07 -3.50
N GLY A 147 -3.47 25.53 -4.31
CA GLY A 147 -3.64 24.23 -4.98
C GLY A 147 -3.29 22.98 -4.13
N TRP A 148 -2.86 23.14 -2.89
CA TRP A 148 -2.47 22.01 -2.02
C TRP A 148 -3.55 20.93 -1.82
N PRO A 149 -4.86 21.27 -1.73
CA PRO A 149 -5.92 20.25 -1.66
C PRO A 149 -5.94 19.31 -2.88
N LEU A 150 -5.58 19.80 -4.08
CA LEU A 150 -5.48 18.96 -5.28
C LEU A 150 -4.36 17.93 -5.17
N LEU A 151 -3.25 18.27 -4.53
CA LEU A 151 -2.19 17.31 -4.24
C LEU A 151 -2.66 16.19 -3.31
N MET A 152 -3.54 16.48 -2.35
CA MET A 152 -4.13 15.46 -1.48
C MET A 152 -4.89 14.40 -2.28
N VAL A 153 -5.63 14.81 -3.32
CA VAL A 153 -6.36 13.87 -4.20
C VAL A 153 -5.36 12.95 -4.92
N LEU A 154 -4.23 13.47 -5.39
CA LEU A 154 -3.17 12.67 -6.00
C LEU A 154 -2.56 11.67 -5.02
N PHE A 155 -2.30 12.08 -3.78
CA PHE A 155 -1.78 11.20 -2.74
C PHE A 155 -2.78 10.11 -2.36
N TRP A 156 -4.08 10.42 -2.30
CA TRP A 156 -5.12 9.41 -2.08
C TRP A 156 -5.21 8.43 -3.25
N GLY A 157 -5.05 8.90 -4.48
CA GLY A 157 -5.00 8.05 -5.67
C GLY A 157 -3.76 7.17 -5.77
N TYR A 158 -2.74 7.40 -4.94
CA TYR A 158 -1.47 6.67 -5.00
C TYR A 158 -1.66 5.14 -4.94
N GLY A 159 -2.62 4.66 -4.16
CA GLY A 159 -2.92 3.24 -4.03
C GLY A 159 -3.29 2.54 -5.34
N ALA A 160 -3.75 3.28 -6.35
CA ALA A 160 -4.06 2.72 -7.65
C ALA A 160 -2.82 2.15 -8.38
N LEU A 161 -1.63 2.73 -8.18
CA LEU A 161 -0.39 2.29 -8.82
C LEU A 161 0.03 0.88 -8.39
N PRO A 162 0.27 0.59 -7.09
CA PRO A 162 0.61 -0.76 -6.64
C PRO A 162 -0.53 -1.76 -6.88
N ALA A 163 -1.80 -1.34 -6.75
CA ALA A 163 -2.94 -2.20 -7.04
C ALA A 163 -3.01 -2.61 -8.52
N PHE A 164 -2.73 -1.71 -9.45
CA PHE A 164 -2.70 -2.00 -10.88
C PHE A 164 -1.60 -3.01 -11.23
N LEU A 165 -0.42 -2.89 -10.63
CA LEU A 165 0.66 -3.86 -10.81
C LEU A 165 0.30 -5.24 -10.24
N ALA A 166 -0.34 -5.27 -9.07
CA ALA A 166 -0.80 -6.50 -8.44
C ALA A 166 -1.92 -7.20 -9.24
N TYR A 167 -2.78 -6.43 -9.92
CA TYR A 167 -3.90 -6.97 -10.72
C TYR A 167 -3.43 -7.82 -11.92
N GLY A 168 -2.25 -7.53 -12.50
CA GLY A 168 -1.70 -8.24 -13.65
C GLY A 168 -0.99 -9.56 -13.33
N SER A 169 -0.90 -9.97 -12.06
CA SER A 169 -0.03 -11.08 -11.59
C SER A 169 -0.76 -12.40 -11.37
N GLY A 170 -2.08 -12.50 -11.65
CA GLY A 170 -2.85 -13.73 -11.45
C GLY A 170 -2.51 -14.80 -12.49
N PRO A 171 -2.32 -16.09 -12.09
CA PRO A 171 -2.07 -17.20 -13.00
C PRO A 171 -3.24 -17.48 -13.95
N ASP A 172 -4.44 -17.08 -13.58
CA ASP A 172 -5.70 -17.47 -14.24
C ASP A 172 -5.91 -16.85 -15.65
N ARG A 173 -5.03 -15.98 -16.12
CA ARG A 173 -5.18 -15.36 -17.46
C ARG A 173 -4.56 -16.16 -18.59
N TYR A 174 -3.65 -17.08 -18.30
CA TYR A 174 -2.99 -17.86 -19.34
C TYR A 174 -3.81 -19.07 -19.79
N GLU A 175 -4.72 -19.57 -18.94
CA GLU A 175 -5.55 -20.73 -19.29
C GLU A 175 -6.81 -20.37 -20.10
N ALA A 176 -7.29 -19.12 -20.02
CA ALA A 176 -8.51 -18.68 -20.72
C ALA A 176 -8.35 -18.55 -22.25
N HIS A 177 -7.14 -18.65 -22.79
CA HIS A 177 -6.87 -18.55 -24.23
C HIS A 177 -6.41 -19.88 -24.88
N ALA A 178 -6.52 -21.00 -24.15
CA ALA A 178 -6.12 -22.33 -24.65
C ALA A 178 -7.30 -23.16 -25.21
N PHE A 179 -8.46 -22.53 -25.53
CA PHE A 179 -9.61 -23.19 -26.17
C PHE A 179 -9.96 -22.49 -27.48
#